data_8a8d6f1ffa1b5f0bbbbae761e9537c4d
#
_entry.id   8a8d6f1ffa1b5f0bbbbae761e9537c4d
#
_cell.length_a   1.000
_cell.length_b   1.000
_cell.length_c   1.000
_cell.angle_alpha   90.00
_cell.angle_beta   90.00
_cell.angle_gamma   90.00
#
_symmetry.space_group_name_H-M   'P 1'
#
loop_
_entity.id
_entity.type
_entity.pdbx_description
1 polymer ?
#
loop_
_entity_poly.entity_id
_entity_poly.type
_entity_poly.pdbx_seq_one_letter_code
_entity_poly.pdbx_strand_id
1 'polypeptide(L)'
;MTVQTLAIVVLLVSFFVMIFLRFPIAYAVGLSSVLCLMVQGQALTDVCRLMVKGISSFSLMAVPFFITMGVLMGSGGISEKLIALADACVGWMRGGMAMVNIVASYFFGGISGSASADTASIGSIMIPMMVDQGYDADFSTAVYATTAGGISVGSLFLAGYLPGALLAIVLMIGSYIISVKENYPKGSPFTIKGFIKQLGTSIWALAAVVIVVF
;
A
#
# COMPACT_ATOMS: atom_id res chain seq x y z
N MET A 1 16.90 22.41 30.90
CA MET A 1 16.32 21.41 29.99
C MET A 1 16.46 20.07 30.65
N THR A 2 15.40 19.28 30.69
CA THR A 2 15.51 17.89 31.19
C THR A 2 16.32 17.06 30.21
N VAL A 3 17.03 16.04 30.70
CA VAL A 3 17.81 15.12 29.84
C VAL A 3 16.97 14.56 28.69
N GLN A 4 15.69 14.33 28.94
CA GLN A 4 14.73 13.87 27.92
C GLN A 4 14.51 14.89 26.81
N THR A 5 14.34 16.18 27.16
CA THR A 5 14.18 17.24 26.16
C THR A 5 15.42 17.41 25.28
N LEU A 6 16.61 17.33 25.90
CA LEU A 6 17.87 17.38 25.17
C LEU A 6 18.01 16.19 24.21
N ALA A 7 17.67 14.99 24.66
CA ALA A 7 17.74 13.77 23.85
C ALA A 7 16.79 13.84 22.62
N ILE A 8 15.57 14.36 22.78
CA ILE A 8 14.62 14.58 21.69
C ILE A 8 15.18 15.60 20.67
N VAL A 9 15.73 16.72 21.15
CA VAL A 9 16.31 17.74 20.27
C VAL A 9 17.49 17.15 19.49
N VAL A 10 18.40 16.42 20.16
CA VAL A 10 19.55 15.77 19.51
C VAL A 10 19.08 14.76 18.45
N LEU A 11 18.06 13.95 18.76
CA LEU A 11 17.50 12.99 17.82
C LEU A 11 16.95 13.67 16.56
N LEU A 12 16.10 14.68 16.75
CA LEU A 12 15.47 15.35 15.60
C LEU A 12 16.50 16.15 14.78
N VAL A 13 17.39 16.91 15.43
CA VAL A 13 18.39 17.70 14.73
C VAL A 13 19.36 16.80 13.96
N SER A 14 19.91 15.75 14.60
CA SER A 14 20.83 14.85 13.91
C SER A 14 20.15 14.09 12.75
N PHE A 15 18.90 13.67 12.93
CA PHE A 15 18.13 13.02 11.87
C PHE A 15 17.95 13.94 10.66
N PHE A 16 17.46 15.16 10.86
CA PHE A 16 17.24 16.09 9.76
C PHE A 16 18.57 16.53 9.11
N VAL A 17 19.63 16.78 9.89
CA VAL A 17 20.95 17.09 9.33
C VAL A 17 21.44 15.97 8.42
N MET A 18 21.30 14.71 8.82
CA MET A 18 21.71 13.57 7.99
C MET A 18 20.86 13.45 6.72
N ILE A 19 19.54 13.70 6.80
CA ILE A 19 18.66 13.73 5.62
C ILE A 19 19.11 14.84 4.64
N PHE A 20 19.40 16.06 5.12
CA PHE A 20 19.90 17.15 4.28
C PHE A 20 21.27 16.84 3.65
N LEU A 21 22.11 16.08 4.33
CA LEU A 21 23.39 15.58 3.82
C LEU A 21 23.22 14.38 2.86
N ARG A 22 21.96 14.00 2.51
CA ARG A 22 21.62 12.88 1.61
C ARG A 22 22.06 11.51 2.09
N PHE A 23 22.19 11.30 3.40
CA PHE A 23 22.37 9.96 3.94
C PHE A 23 21.12 9.10 3.68
N PRO A 24 21.27 7.80 3.38
CA PRO A 24 20.13 6.88 3.33
C PRO A 24 19.36 6.90 4.64
N ILE A 25 18.02 6.89 4.56
CA ILE A 25 17.12 7.04 5.72
C ILE A 25 17.44 6.04 6.84
N ALA A 26 17.80 4.79 6.50
CA ALA A 26 18.14 3.78 7.47
C ALA A 26 19.34 4.17 8.35
N TYR A 27 20.37 4.76 7.75
CA TYR A 27 21.53 5.28 8.49
C TYR A 27 21.20 6.53 9.30
N ALA A 28 20.39 7.42 8.74
CA ALA A 28 19.94 8.63 9.45
C ALA A 28 19.16 8.26 10.70
N VAL A 29 18.22 7.31 10.62
CA VAL A 29 17.45 6.80 11.77
C VAL A 29 18.38 6.08 12.77
N GLY A 30 19.25 5.18 12.30
CA GLY A 30 20.12 4.41 13.17
C GLY A 30 21.08 5.29 13.96
N LEU A 31 21.82 6.16 13.27
CA LEU A 31 22.83 7.03 13.92
C LEU A 31 22.20 8.08 14.84
N SER A 32 21.08 8.70 14.45
CA SER A 32 20.35 9.64 15.32
C SER A 32 19.81 8.96 16.57
N SER A 33 19.34 7.71 16.48
CA SER A 33 18.92 6.92 17.63
C SER A 33 20.09 6.59 18.57
N VAL A 34 21.24 6.23 18.04
CA VAL A 34 22.46 5.98 18.84
C VAL A 34 22.87 7.25 19.59
N LEU A 35 22.92 8.40 18.90
CA LEU A 35 23.25 9.67 19.53
C LEU A 35 22.27 10.04 20.66
N CYS A 36 20.99 9.82 20.42
CA CYS A 36 19.94 10.04 21.42
C CYS A 36 20.16 9.18 22.68
N LEU A 37 20.45 7.90 22.52
CA LEU A 37 20.70 6.97 23.63
C LEU A 37 21.99 7.30 24.39
N MET A 38 23.03 7.73 23.70
CA MET A 38 24.27 8.22 24.34
C MET A 38 24.02 9.47 25.21
N VAL A 39 23.20 10.42 24.75
CA VAL A 39 22.80 11.60 25.54
C VAL A 39 21.99 11.21 26.78
N GLN A 40 21.24 10.13 26.72
CA GLN A 40 20.52 9.59 27.87
C GLN A 40 21.40 8.78 28.83
N GLY A 41 22.69 8.60 28.53
CA GLY A 41 23.60 7.80 29.34
C GLY A 41 23.37 6.29 29.27
N GLN A 42 22.66 5.81 28.23
CA GLN A 42 22.40 4.39 28.02
C GLN A 42 23.66 3.70 27.49
N ALA A 43 23.87 2.45 27.91
CA ALA A 43 24.98 1.68 27.41
C ALA A 43 24.86 1.30 25.95
N LEU A 44 25.97 1.28 25.20
CA LEU A 44 25.95 0.85 23.79
C LEU A 44 25.39 -0.57 23.60
N THR A 45 25.49 -1.42 24.58
CA THR A 45 24.89 -2.76 24.61
C THR A 45 23.36 -2.72 24.53
N ASP A 46 22.73 -1.67 25.07
CA ASP A 46 21.29 -1.50 25.00
C ASP A 46 20.83 -1.14 23.57
N VAL A 47 21.67 -0.42 22.81
CA VAL A 47 21.42 -0.16 21.38
C VAL A 47 21.30 -1.48 20.62
N CYS A 48 22.29 -2.37 20.76
CA CYS A 48 22.28 -3.68 20.11
C CYS A 48 21.06 -4.51 20.54
N ARG A 49 20.74 -4.51 21.83
CA ARG A 49 19.57 -5.21 22.37
C ARG A 49 18.26 -4.68 21.81
N LEU A 50 18.09 -3.35 21.69
CA LEU A 50 16.91 -2.72 21.12
C LEU A 50 16.79 -2.99 19.62
N MET A 51 17.91 -3.00 18.88
CA MET A 51 17.94 -3.38 17.47
C MET A 51 17.46 -4.82 17.26
N VAL A 52 18.02 -5.77 18.04
CA VAL A 52 17.59 -7.18 17.97
C VAL A 52 16.13 -7.33 18.35
N LYS A 53 15.67 -6.66 19.40
CA LYS A 53 14.26 -6.67 19.81
C LYS A 53 13.35 -6.08 18.73
N GLY A 54 13.79 -5.02 18.05
CA GLY A 54 13.05 -4.42 16.93
C GLY A 54 12.87 -5.38 15.76
N ILE A 55 13.91 -6.11 15.38
CA ILE A 55 13.88 -7.09 14.29
C ILE A 55 13.08 -8.35 14.70
N SER A 56 13.09 -8.73 15.95
CA SER A 56 12.40 -9.91 16.49
C SER A 56 10.91 -9.67 16.78
N SER A 57 10.30 -8.62 16.22
CA SER A 57 8.87 -8.40 16.36
C SER A 57 8.08 -9.37 15.46
N PHE A 58 6.98 -9.94 15.99
CA PHE A 58 6.10 -10.83 15.24
C PHE A 58 5.61 -10.19 13.92
N SER A 59 5.29 -8.90 13.98
CA SER A 59 4.84 -8.16 12.78
C SER A 59 5.91 -8.11 11.68
N LEU A 60 7.19 -7.93 12.03
CA LEU A 60 8.28 -7.95 11.05
C LEU A 60 8.57 -9.35 10.52
N MET A 61 8.42 -10.38 11.34
CA MET A 61 8.54 -11.77 10.87
C MET A 61 7.44 -12.15 9.89
N ALA A 62 6.26 -11.57 10.00
CA ALA A 62 5.15 -11.82 9.07
C ALA A 62 5.38 -11.20 7.67
N VAL A 63 6.18 -10.12 7.55
CA VAL A 63 6.42 -9.41 6.27
C VAL A 63 6.90 -10.33 5.14
N PRO A 64 7.93 -11.18 5.30
CA PRO A 64 8.37 -12.09 4.23
C PRO A 64 7.28 -13.05 3.76
N PHE A 65 6.44 -13.54 4.70
CA PHE A 65 5.33 -14.42 4.35
C PHE A 65 4.25 -13.70 3.58
N PHE A 66 3.91 -12.46 3.95
CA PHE A 66 2.96 -11.64 3.18
C PHE A 66 3.48 -11.29 1.80
N ILE A 67 4.76 -10.94 1.65
CA ILE A 67 5.38 -10.70 0.35
C ILE A 67 5.30 -11.96 -0.52
N THR A 68 5.69 -13.11 0.03
CA THR A 68 5.62 -14.40 -0.68
C THR A 68 4.19 -14.73 -1.08
N MET A 69 3.22 -14.54 -0.19
CA MET A 69 1.81 -14.73 -0.47
C MET A 69 1.35 -13.81 -1.61
N GLY A 70 1.72 -12.52 -1.59
CA GLY A 70 1.37 -11.56 -2.66
C GLY A 70 1.90 -11.99 -4.03
N VAL A 71 3.16 -12.45 -4.09
CA VAL A 71 3.76 -12.97 -5.33
C VAL A 71 3.06 -14.24 -5.81
N LEU A 72 2.74 -15.18 -4.90
CA LEU A 72 2.00 -16.40 -5.24
C LEU A 72 0.58 -16.09 -5.73
N MET A 73 -0.09 -15.11 -5.11
CA MET A 73 -1.42 -14.68 -5.55
C MET A 73 -1.39 -14.04 -6.93
N GLY A 74 -0.36 -13.22 -7.22
CA GLY A 74 -0.14 -12.66 -8.55
C GLY A 74 0.03 -13.74 -9.61
N SER A 75 0.95 -14.68 -9.37
CA SER A 75 1.21 -15.79 -10.29
C SER A 75 0.07 -16.82 -10.35
N GLY A 76 -0.74 -16.94 -9.32
CA GLY A 76 -1.89 -17.85 -9.24
C GLY A 76 -3.17 -17.34 -9.90
N GLY A 77 -3.15 -16.16 -10.55
CA GLY A 77 -4.31 -15.57 -11.22
C GLY A 77 -5.39 -15.00 -10.27
N ILE A 78 -5.08 -14.86 -8.99
CA ILE A 78 -6.01 -14.26 -8.01
C ILE A 78 -6.12 -12.75 -8.25
N SER A 79 -5.01 -12.09 -8.56
CA SER A 79 -4.97 -10.66 -8.88
C SER A 79 -5.86 -10.34 -10.08
N GLU A 80 -5.81 -11.14 -11.14
CA GLU A 80 -6.65 -10.98 -12.34
C GLU A 80 -8.14 -11.11 -12.01
N LYS A 81 -8.51 -12.04 -11.12
CA LYS A 81 -9.90 -12.21 -10.70
C LYS A 81 -10.40 -11.05 -9.84
N LEU A 82 -9.54 -10.49 -8.98
CA LEU A 82 -9.87 -9.32 -8.18
C LEU A 82 -10.00 -8.06 -9.06
N ILE A 83 -9.11 -7.89 -10.04
CA ILE A 83 -9.20 -6.82 -11.03
C ILE A 83 -10.49 -6.94 -11.84
N ALA A 84 -10.83 -8.13 -12.32
CA ALA A 84 -12.05 -8.37 -13.07
C ALA A 84 -13.32 -8.13 -12.23
N LEU A 85 -13.28 -8.44 -10.94
CA LEU A 85 -14.37 -8.10 -10.01
C LEU A 85 -14.49 -6.58 -9.82
N ALA A 86 -13.36 -5.90 -9.62
CA ALA A 86 -13.32 -4.44 -9.50
C ALA A 86 -13.82 -3.76 -10.78
N ASP A 87 -13.45 -4.26 -11.96
CA ASP A 87 -13.94 -3.78 -13.25
C ASP A 87 -15.47 -3.93 -13.37
N ALA A 88 -16.01 -5.06 -12.95
CA ALA A 88 -17.46 -5.27 -12.92
C ALA A 88 -18.19 -4.30 -11.97
N CYS A 89 -17.53 -3.82 -10.91
CA CYS A 89 -18.11 -2.86 -9.96
C CYS A 89 -18.06 -1.43 -10.46
N VAL A 90 -16.91 -0.97 -10.95
CA VAL A 90 -16.65 0.47 -11.20
C VAL A 90 -16.11 0.77 -12.58
N GLY A 91 -15.80 -0.24 -13.40
CA GLY A 91 -15.19 -0.08 -14.72
C GLY A 91 -16.04 0.73 -15.72
N TRP A 92 -17.37 0.78 -15.55
CA TRP A 92 -18.30 1.51 -16.38
C TRP A 92 -18.20 3.05 -16.25
N MET A 93 -17.51 3.55 -15.24
CA MET A 93 -17.33 4.98 -15.00
C MET A 93 -16.32 5.59 -15.97
N ARG A 94 -16.33 6.91 -16.15
CA ARG A 94 -15.23 7.60 -16.83
C ARG A 94 -13.95 7.45 -16.04
N GLY A 95 -12.87 7.13 -16.73
CA GLY A 95 -11.64 6.75 -16.06
C GLY A 95 -11.75 5.39 -15.36
N GLY A 96 -12.59 4.49 -15.88
CA GLY A 96 -12.94 3.22 -15.26
C GLY A 96 -11.72 2.43 -14.80
N MET A 97 -10.64 2.37 -15.59
CA MET A 97 -9.43 1.65 -15.19
C MET A 97 -8.71 2.27 -13.99
N ALA A 98 -8.75 3.59 -13.84
CA ALA A 98 -8.22 4.23 -12.63
C ALA A 98 -9.05 3.86 -11.38
N MET A 99 -10.39 3.80 -11.53
CA MET A 99 -11.29 3.33 -10.46
C MET A 99 -11.06 1.87 -10.12
N VAL A 100 -10.93 1.03 -11.16
CA VAL A 100 -10.62 -0.41 -11.01
C VAL A 100 -9.32 -0.60 -10.25
N ASN A 101 -8.26 0.17 -10.58
CA ASN A 101 -6.99 0.12 -9.89
C ASN A 101 -7.15 0.43 -8.38
N ILE A 102 -7.88 1.49 -8.03
CA ILE A 102 -8.10 1.87 -6.63
C ILE A 102 -8.84 0.76 -5.86
N VAL A 103 -9.93 0.23 -6.44
CA VAL A 103 -10.75 -0.82 -5.81
C VAL A 103 -9.97 -2.14 -5.71
N ALA A 104 -9.25 -2.53 -6.77
CA ALA A 104 -8.42 -3.73 -6.76
C ALA A 104 -7.30 -3.64 -5.72
N SER A 105 -6.61 -2.50 -5.65
CA SER A 105 -5.57 -2.25 -4.63
C SER A 105 -6.13 -2.26 -3.21
N TYR A 106 -7.35 -1.76 -3.01
CA TYR A 106 -8.01 -1.83 -1.71
C TYR A 106 -8.28 -3.28 -1.27
N PHE A 107 -8.80 -4.12 -2.17
CA PHE A 107 -9.01 -5.54 -1.87
C PHE A 107 -7.69 -6.28 -1.66
N PHE A 108 -6.72 -6.03 -2.53
CA PHE A 108 -5.42 -6.73 -2.48
C PHE A 108 -4.60 -6.30 -1.27
N GLY A 109 -4.60 -5.02 -0.93
CA GLY A 109 -3.93 -4.48 0.25
C GLY A 109 -4.47 -5.07 1.55
N GLY A 110 -5.79 -5.37 1.60
CA GLY A 110 -6.41 -6.11 2.70
C GLY A 110 -5.89 -7.55 2.87
N ILE A 111 -5.30 -8.13 1.82
CA ILE A 111 -4.76 -9.50 1.84
C ILE A 111 -3.25 -9.49 2.05
N SER A 112 -2.53 -8.75 1.20
CA SER A 112 -1.07 -8.74 1.15
C SER A 112 -0.45 -8.02 2.35
N GLY A 113 -1.12 -6.97 2.81
CA GLY A 113 -0.61 -6.12 3.87
C GLY A 113 0.70 -5.40 3.56
N SER A 114 1.14 -5.42 2.32
CA SER A 114 2.43 -4.88 1.90
C SER A 114 2.31 -4.07 0.62
N ALA A 115 2.54 -2.76 0.73
CA ALA A 115 2.56 -1.85 -0.42
C ALA A 115 3.54 -2.30 -1.52
N SER A 116 4.69 -2.89 -1.15
CA SER A 116 5.67 -3.40 -2.12
C SER A 116 5.18 -4.65 -2.84
N ALA A 117 4.46 -5.55 -2.16
CA ALA A 117 3.85 -6.72 -2.79
C ALA A 117 2.71 -6.32 -3.72
N ASP A 118 1.88 -5.36 -3.34
CA ASP A 118 0.83 -4.79 -4.17
C ASP A 118 1.43 -4.16 -5.43
N THR A 119 2.47 -3.35 -5.28
CA THR A 119 3.19 -2.72 -6.39
C THR A 119 3.71 -3.75 -7.37
N ALA A 120 4.30 -4.83 -6.90
CA ALA A 120 4.81 -5.88 -7.77
C ALA A 120 3.68 -6.66 -8.48
N SER A 121 2.58 -6.96 -7.78
CA SER A 121 1.51 -7.83 -8.31
C SER A 121 0.50 -7.07 -9.16
N ILE A 122 -0.19 -6.10 -8.59
CA ILE A 122 -1.27 -5.35 -9.30
C ILE A 122 -0.68 -4.32 -10.25
N GLY A 123 0.38 -3.59 -9.84
CA GLY A 123 0.98 -2.55 -10.67
C GLY A 123 1.53 -3.07 -11.98
N SER A 124 2.15 -4.25 -11.96
CA SER A 124 2.67 -4.89 -13.18
C SER A 124 1.59 -5.24 -14.22
N ILE A 125 0.35 -5.40 -13.77
CA ILE A 125 -0.80 -5.70 -14.64
C ILE A 125 -1.55 -4.41 -15.00
N MET A 126 -1.86 -3.58 -14.01
CA MET A 126 -2.75 -2.43 -14.19
C MET A 126 -2.11 -1.28 -14.97
N ILE A 127 -0.82 -0.98 -14.73
CA ILE A 127 -0.15 0.13 -15.43
C ILE A 127 -0.12 -0.10 -16.95
N PRO A 128 0.35 -1.25 -17.47
CA PRO A 128 0.26 -1.53 -18.90
C PRO A 128 -1.17 -1.50 -19.45
N MET A 129 -2.13 -2.09 -18.74
CA MET A 129 -3.54 -2.08 -19.18
C MET A 129 -4.12 -0.67 -19.27
N MET A 130 -3.77 0.23 -18.37
CA MET A 130 -4.19 1.63 -18.43
C MET A 130 -3.57 2.34 -19.64
N VAL A 131 -2.28 2.14 -19.87
CA VAL A 131 -1.57 2.74 -21.01
C VAL A 131 -2.15 2.22 -22.34
N ASP A 132 -2.42 0.93 -22.45
CA ASP A 132 -3.03 0.31 -23.64
C ASP A 132 -4.45 0.86 -23.94
N GLN A 133 -5.16 1.30 -22.90
CA GLN A 133 -6.47 1.95 -23.04
C GLN A 133 -6.39 3.46 -23.29
N GLY A 134 -5.19 4.02 -23.48
CA GLY A 134 -4.97 5.41 -23.83
C GLY A 134 -4.84 6.36 -22.64
N TYR A 135 -4.60 5.84 -21.45
CA TYR A 135 -4.22 6.67 -20.30
C TYR A 135 -2.76 7.09 -20.40
N ASP A 136 -2.48 8.31 -19.95
CA ASP A 136 -1.12 8.78 -19.83
C ASP A 136 -0.31 7.93 -18.85
N ALA A 137 0.96 7.64 -19.17
CA ALA A 137 1.80 6.77 -18.35
C ALA A 137 2.10 7.39 -16.98
N ASP A 138 2.29 8.71 -16.91
CA ASP A 138 2.57 9.41 -15.66
C ASP A 138 1.30 9.40 -14.77
N PHE A 139 0.12 9.62 -15.35
CA PHE A 139 -1.15 9.51 -14.63
C PHE A 139 -1.37 8.09 -14.11
N SER A 140 -1.15 7.06 -14.93
CA SER A 140 -1.32 5.66 -14.54
C SER A 140 -0.40 5.29 -13.37
N THR A 141 0.85 5.71 -13.43
CA THR A 141 1.83 5.49 -12.36
C THR A 141 1.49 6.28 -11.10
N ALA A 142 1.03 7.53 -11.22
CA ALA A 142 0.67 8.37 -10.08
C ALA A 142 -0.56 7.83 -9.34
N VAL A 143 -1.62 7.45 -10.05
CA VAL A 143 -2.81 6.82 -9.45
C VAL A 143 -2.43 5.55 -8.71
N TYR A 144 -1.57 4.74 -9.31
CA TYR A 144 -1.10 3.52 -8.68
C TYR A 144 -0.25 3.80 -7.42
N ALA A 145 0.73 4.68 -7.50
CA ALA A 145 1.62 5.01 -6.38
C ALA A 145 0.86 5.58 -5.17
N THR A 146 -0.19 6.38 -5.41
CA THR A 146 -1.03 6.93 -4.33
C THR A 146 -1.90 5.87 -3.65
N THR A 147 -2.36 4.87 -4.38
CA THR A 147 -3.15 3.76 -3.82
C THR A 147 -2.30 2.73 -3.08
N ALA A 148 -1.18 2.32 -3.66
CA ALA A 148 -0.30 1.31 -3.06
C ALA A 148 0.38 1.79 -1.77
N GLY A 149 0.72 3.09 -1.67
CA GLY A 149 1.38 3.67 -0.50
C GLY A 149 0.48 3.92 0.72
N GLY A 150 -0.84 3.90 0.54
CA GLY A 150 -1.79 4.33 1.58
C GLY A 150 -2.41 3.23 2.43
N ILE A 151 -2.23 1.97 2.08
CA ILE A 151 -2.92 0.85 2.73
C ILE A 151 -1.89 -0.06 3.41
N SER A 152 -1.52 0.27 4.64
CA SER A 152 -0.63 -0.55 5.47
C SER A 152 -1.44 -1.43 6.42
N VAL A 153 -1.06 -2.69 6.50
CA VAL A 153 -1.69 -3.72 7.32
C VAL A 153 -0.79 -4.10 8.49
N GLY A 154 -1.34 -4.26 9.62
CA GLY A 154 -0.75 -4.74 10.85
C GLY A 154 -1.86 -4.77 11.89
N SER A 155 -1.64 -4.52 13.14
CA SER A 155 -2.64 -4.41 14.22
C SER A 155 -3.79 -3.40 13.94
N LEU A 156 -3.82 -2.82 12.73
CA LEU A 156 -4.82 -1.90 12.20
C LEU A 156 -5.90 -2.59 11.35
N PHE A 157 -5.93 -3.92 11.26
CA PHE A 157 -6.85 -4.62 10.37
C PHE A 157 -8.30 -4.12 10.49
N LEU A 158 -8.84 -4.10 11.69
CA LEU A 158 -10.21 -3.61 11.93
C LEU A 158 -10.29 -2.07 11.96
N ALA A 159 -9.28 -1.39 12.50
CA ALA A 159 -9.23 0.07 12.55
C ALA A 159 -8.82 0.70 11.21
N GLY A 160 -8.11 -0.04 10.33
CA GLY A 160 -7.66 0.41 9.01
C GLY A 160 -8.73 0.35 7.93
N TYR A 161 -9.78 -0.47 8.08
CA TYR A 161 -10.84 -0.59 7.08
C TYR A 161 -11.58 0.73 6.84
N LEU A 162 -11.94 1.43 7.90
CA LEU A 162 -12.69 2.68 7.79
C LEU A 162 -11.84 3.82 7.17
N PRO A 163 -10.61 4.10 7.66
CA PRO A 163 -9.72 5.06 7.03
C PRO A 163 -9.32 4.66 5.60
N GLY A 164 -9.08 3.36 5.34
CA GLY A 164 -8.76 2.86 4.02
C GLY A 164 -9.90 3.05 3.01
N ALA A 165 -11.14 2.74 3.41
CA ALA A 165 -12.32 2.98 2.60
C ALA A 165 -12.53 4.47 2.31
N LEU A 166 -12.32 5.33 3.32
CA LEU A 166 -12.42 6.77 3.16
C LEU A 166 -11.36 7.29 2.19
N LEU A 167 -10.12 6.83 2.31
CA LEU A 167 -9.04 7.18 1.39
C LEU A 167 -9.36 6.71 -0.04
N ALA A 168 -9.86 5.48 -0.22
CA ALA A 168 -10.27 4.97 -1.51
C ALA A 168 -11.36 5.84 -2.15
N ILE A 169 -12.38 6.25 -1.38
CA ILE A 169 -13.44 7.15 -1.86
C ILE A 169 -12.87 8.51 -2.30
N VAL A 170 -11.99 9.11 -1.50
CA VAL A 170 -11.35 10.40 -1.85
C VAL A 170 -10.51 10.26 -3.12
N LEU A 171 -9.72 9.21 -3.26
CA LEU A 171 -8.94 8.92 -4.46
C LEU A 171 -9.83 8.67 -5.69
N MET A 172 -10.93 7.94 -5.53
CA MET A 172 -11.92 7.73 -6.60
C MET A 172 -12.53 9.04 -7.07
N ILE A 173 -12.91 9.93 -6.17
CA ILE A 173 -13.44 11.25 -6.50
C ILE A 173 -12.38 12.06 -7.27
N GLY A 174 -11.15 12.13 -6.77
CA GLY A 174 -10.05 12.83 -7.41
C GLY A 174 -9.74 12.30 -8.82
N SER A 175 -9.61 10.98 -8.94
CA SER A 175 -9.35 10.31 -10.22
C SER A 175 -10.51 10.52 -11.21
N TYR A 176 -11.76 10.50 -10.74
CA TYR A 176 -12.93 10.77 -11.58
C TYR A 176 -12.92 12.20 -12.13
N ILE A 177 -12.63 13.20 -11.28
CA ILE A 177 -12.53 14.61 -11.69
C ILE A 177 -11.47 14.78 -12.78
N ILE A 178 -10.28 14.21 -12.58
CA ILE A 178 -9.19 14.27 -13.55
C ILE A 178 -9.59 13.54 -14.84
N SER A 179 -10.17 12.35 -14.74
CA SER A 179 -10.60 11.56 -15.91
C SER A 179 -11.68 12.26 -16.76
N VAL A 180 -12.55 13.02 -16.10
CA VAL A 180 -13.53 13.86 -16.83
C VAL A 180 -12.84 15.02 -17.51
N LYS A 181 -11.89 15.70 -16.85
CA LYS A 181 -11.14 16.83 -17.38
C LYS A 181 -10.25 16.44 -18.58
N GLU A 182 -9.53 15.33 -18.47
CA GLU A 182 -8.64 14.82 -19.52
C GLU A 182 -9.38 13.97 -20.56
N ASN A 183 -10.71 13.83 -20.42
CA ASN A 183 -11.58 13.12 -21.37
C ASN A 183 -11.19 11.64 -21.61
N TYR A 184 -10.74 10.96 -20.57
CA TYR A 184 -10.38 9.53 -20.65
C TYR A 184 -11.58 8.66 -21.04
N PRO A 185 -11.34 7.50 -21.69
CA PRO A 185 -12.39 6.62 -22.19
C PRO A 185 -13.26 6.06 -21.05
N LYS A 186 -14.51 5.76 -21.38
CA LYS A 186 -15.41 5.01 -20.50
C LYS A 186 -15.09 3.52 -20.63
N GLY A 187 -15.14 2.81 -19.51
CA GLY A 187 -15.02 1.35 -19.51
C GLY A 187 -16.30 0.63 -19.98
N SER A 188 -16.34 -0.66 -19.76
CA SER A 188 -17.46 -1.52 -20.13
C SER A 188 -18.75 -1.14 -19.40
N PRO A 189 -19.93 -1.20 -20.04
CA PRO A 189 -21.19 -0.85 -19.38
C PRO A 189 -21.49 -1.83 -18.23
N PHE A 190 -21.98 -1.29 -17.13
CA PHE A 190 -22.37 -2.11 -15.99
C PHE A 190 -23.53 -3.04 -16.35
N THR A 191 -23.34 -4.34 -16.10
CA THR A 191 -24.39 -5.35 -16.32
C THR A 191 -24.50 -6.23 -15.06
N ILE A 192 -25.67 -6.26 -14.44
CA ILE A 192 -25.93 -7.06 -13.23
C ILE A 192 -25.56 -8.54 -13.45
N LYS A 193 -25.89 -9.09 -14.64
CA LYS A 193 -25.55 -10.49 -14.97
C LYS A 193 -24.01 -10.70 -15.05
N GLY A 194 -23.27 -9.74 -15.59
CA GLY A 194 -21.82 -9.76 -15.62
C GLY A 194 -21.23 -9.68 -14.21
N PHE A 195 -21.77 -8.81 -13.37
CA PHE A 195 -21.34 -8.66 -11.97
C PHE A 195 -21.54 -9.95 -11.17
N ILE A 196 -22.73 -10.57 -11.23
CA ILE A 196 -23.01 -11.84 -10.53
C ILE A 196 -22.10 -12.95 -11.03
N LYS A 197 -21.87 -13.05 -12.34
CA LYS A 197 -20.96 -14.03 -12.92
C LYS A 197 -19.53 -13.83 -12.40
N GLN A 198 -19.07 -12.59 -12.38
CA GLN A 198 -17.71 -12.27 -11.92
C GLN A 198 -17.57 -12.49 -10.41
N LEU A 199 -18.58 -12.17 -9.61
CA LEU A 199 -18.61 -12.47 -8.18
C LEU A 199 -18.46 -13.99 -7.93
N GLY A 200 -19.18 -14.81 -8.69
CA GLY A 200 -19.09 -16.27 -8.60
C GLY A 200 -17.71 -16.82 -8.95
N THR A 201 -17.06 -16.28 -9.99
CA THR A 201 -15.70 -16.71 -10.36
C THR A 201 -14.62 -16.20 -9.41
N SER A 202 -14.88 -15.09 -8.71
CA SER A 202 -13.95 -14.48 -7.76
C SER A 202 -14.16 -14.91 -6.31
N ILE A 203 -15.11 -15.83 -6.05
CA ILE A 203 -15.49 -16.23 -4.68
C ILE A 203 -14.31 -16.81 -3.89
N TRP A 204 -13.43 -17.55 -4.52
CA TRP A 204 -12.24 -18.09 -3.89
C TRP A 204 -11.18 -17.02 -3.60
N ALA A 205 -11.09 -16.00 -4.46
CA ALA A 205 -10.23 -14.85 -4.23
C ALA A 205 -10.74 -14.02 -3.03
N LEU A 206 -12.06 -13.83 -2.92
CA LEU A 206 -12.69 -13.16 -1.79
C LEU A 206 -12.59 -13.99 -0.50
N ALA A 207 -12.68 -15.31 -0.60
CA ALA A 207 -12.47 -16.21 0.53
C ALA A 207 -11.05 -16.09 1.10
N ALA A 208 -10.02 -15.90 0.25
CA ALA A 208 -8.67 -15.64 0.71
C ALA A 208 -8.58 -14.35 1.55
N VAL A 209 -9.30 -13.28 1.16
CA VAL A 209 -9.38 -12.04 1.96
C VAL A 209 -9.96 -12.34 3.35
N VAL A 210 -11.08 -13.08 3.39
CA VAL A 210 -11.76 -13.42 4.65
C VAL A 210 -10.87 -14.27 5.55
N ILE A 211 -10.20 -15.29 5.01
CA ILE A 211 -9.30 -16.18 5.77
C ILE A 211 -8.10 -15.43 6.37
N VAL A 212 -7.60 -14.41 5.68
CA VAL A 212 -6.45 -13.61 6.17
C VAL A 212 -6.89 -12.61 7.23
N VAL A 213 -8.13 -12.11 7.17
CA VAL A 213 -8.66 -11.09 8.10
C VAL A 213 -9.19 -11.71 9.39
N PHE A 214 -9.76 -12.93 9.35
CA PHE A 214 -10.39 -13.63 10.47
C PHE A 214 -9.68 -14.94 10.78
#